data_ea978453cabf2e191d782aefe0c3114b
#
_entry.id   ea978453cabf2e191d782aefe0c3114b
#
_cell.length_a   1.000
_cell.length_b   1.000
_cell.length_c   1.000
_cell.angle_alpha   90.00
_cell.angle_beta   90.00
_cell.angle_gamma   90.00
#
_symmetry.space_group_name_H-M   'P 1'
#
loop_
_entity.id
_entity.type
_entity.pdbx_description
1 polymer ?
#
loop_
_entity_poly.entity_id
_entity_poly.type
_entity_poly.pdbx_seq_one_letter_code
_entity_poly.pdbx_strand_id
1 'polypeptide(L)'
;MSERAAGILMPISSLPSEYGIGCFSKSAYEFVDWLKKAGQSYWQILPLGPTSYGDSPYQSFSTFAGNPYFISLEALVEEGVLTKAECEAVDWGKVKGSIDYKKIYEGRYPLLRKAYERSNVHENAAYQQFVKENSWWLSDYALFMAVKDRFDGVEWKLWADDIKLRWGPAMDYYREELYFDIEFQQYMQFKFYEQWMQLKAYANKKGIQIIGDIPIYVAMDSADTWAHPELFQLDEENVPVAVAGCPPDGFSATGQLWGNPLYRWGYHKETGYQWWISRLAYVFRLYDVVRIDHFRGFDEYFSIPYGAETAVDGHWEKGPGMDLFWKVREALGEKPVIAEDLGYVTDSVRDLVRDSGFPGMKVLEFAFDSRDSGSANDYLPHNYPVNSVAYTGTHDNETLAGWWGSISKDEQKLTREYLCDTYTPEAELNKPLISLIMRSAAKWCVIPMQDYLGLDNKCRMNTPSTVGTNWKWRIRKNQLSVKLQKEIHAVTLRYGRMNWTEDVEEAAEAEK
;
A
#
# COMPACT_ATOMS: atom_id res chain seq x y z
N MET A 1 0.34 2.65 29.73
CA MET A 1 -0.41 3.36 28.68
C MET A 1 -1.30 2.37 27.96
N SER A 2 -2.50 2.74 27.57
CA SER A 2 -3.39 1.85 26.81
C SER A 2 -2.72 1.47 25.51
N GLU A 3 -2.63 0.17 25.18
CA GLU A 3 -2.16 -0.30 23.87
C GLU A 3 -3.17 0.02 22.74
N ARG A 4 -4.34 0.54 23.09
CA ARG A 4 -5.42 0.89 22.17
C ARG A 4 -5.09 2.17 21.44
N ALA A 5 -5.19 2.14 20.11
CA ALA A 5 -4.91 3.30 19.27
C ALA A 5 -5.89 3.40 18.09
N ALA A 6 -5.93 4.58 17.48
CA ALA A 6 -6.68 4.84 16.26
C ALA A 6 -5.77 5.37 15.16
N GLY A 7 -6.18 5.12 13.92
CA GLY A 7 -5.52 5.60 12.71
C GLY A 7 -6.50 5.89 11.59
N ILE A 8 -5.99 6.52 10.56
CA ILE A 8 -6.72 6.81 9.33
C ILE A 8 -6.03 6.16 8.13
N LEU A 9 -6.81 5.45 7.31
CA LEU A 9 -6.37 4.97 6.00
C LEU A 9 -6.55 6.10 4.98
N MET A 10 -5.44 6.58 4.46
CA MET A 10 -5.39 7.67 3.47
C MET A 10 -4.17 7.50 2.57
N PRO A 11 -4.34 7.06 1.31
CA PRO A 11 -3.21 6.93 0.38
C PRO A 11 -2.50 8.26 0.14
N ILE A 12 -1.19 8.21 -0.10
CA ILE A 12 -0.41 9.40 -0.49
C ILE A 12 -0.99 10.05 -1.73
N SER A 13 -1.35 9.24 -2.75
CA SER A 13 -1.95 9.72 -4.00
C SER A 13 -3.25 10.51 -3.80
N SER A 14 -3.95 10.26 -2.68
CA SER A 14 -5.23 10.89 -2.36
C SER A 14 -5.10 12.23 -1.62
N LEU A 15 -3.89 12.67 -1.25
CA LEU A 15 -3.67 13.96 -0.61
C LEU A 15 -4.02 15.14 -1.56
N PRO A 16 -4.41 16.30 -0.99
CA PRO A 16 -4.83 17.46 -1.79
C PRO A 16 -3.63 18.30 -2.28
N SER A 17 -2.55 17.63 -2.72
CA SER A 17 -1.36 18.29 -3.26
C SER A 17 -1.67 19.01 -4.59
N GLU A 18 -0.89 20.00 -4.93
CA GLU A 18 -0.92 20.61 -6.27
C GLU A 18 -0.47 19.61 -7.34
N TYR A 19 -0.58 19.97 -8.60
CA TYR A 19 -0.07 19.20 -9.73
C TYR A 19 -0.63 17.77 -9.88
N GLY A 20 -1.94 17.64 -9.66
CA GLY A 20 -2.77 16.52 -10.15
C GLY A 20 -2.79 15.24 -9.32
N ILE A 21 -1.84 14.99 -8.42
CA ILE A 21 -1.77 13.81 -7.56
C ILE A 21 -1.22 14.18 -6.18
N GLY A 22 -1.64 13.46 -5.14
CA GLY A 22 -1.02 13.56 -3.82
C GLY A 22 0.44 13.13 -3.83
N CYS A 23 1.30 13.87 -3.14
CA CYS A 23 2.74 13.61 -3.09
C CYS A 23 3.34 14.11 -1.76
N PHE A 24 4.66 14.00 -1.59
CA PHE A 24 5.40 14.41 -0.38
C PHE A 24 5.55 15.93 -0.25
N SER A 25 4.51 16.66 -0.63
CA SER A 25 4.46 18.11 -0.60
C SER A 25 3.97 18.65 0.76
N LYS A 26 3.92 19.95 0.87
CA LYS A 26 3.40 20.64 2.07
C LYS A 26 2.06 20.07 2.56
N SER A 27 1.18 19.64 1.65
CA SER A 27 -0.11 19.04 2.03
C SER A 27 0.01 17.74 2.82
N ALA A 28 1.09 16.98 2.64
CA ALA A 28 1.36 15.77 3.42
C ALA A 28 1.76 16.12 4.87
N TYR A 29 2.58 17.13 5.06
CA TYR A 29 2.94 17.63 6.39
C TYR A 29 1.73 18.25 7.11
N GLU A 30 0.93 19.05 6.41
CA GLU A 30 -0.34 19.59 6.92
C GLU A 30 -1.30 18.46 7.33
N PHE A 31 -1.33 17.35 6.62
CA PHE A 31 -2.14 16.19 6.98
C PHE A 31 -1.63 15.48 8.25
N VAL A 32 -0.32 15.35 8.43
CA VAL A 32 0.28 14.85 9.68
C VAL A 32 -0.15 15.72 10.87
N ASP A 33 -0.06 17.03 10.75
CA ASP A 33 -0.50 17.96 11.81
C ASP A 33 -2.00 17.82 12.09
N TRP A 34 -2.78 17.62 11.04
CA TRP A 34 -4.23 17.41 11.15
C TRP A 34 -4.54 16.09 11.87
N LEU A 35 -3.81 14.99 11.57
CA LEU A 35 -3.93 13.70 12.25
C LEU A 35 -3.60 13.83 13.74
N LYS A 36 -2.53 14.50 14.09
CA LYS A 36 -2.14 14.75 15.48
C LYS A 36 -3.25 15.45 16.24
N LYS A 37 -3.78 16.53 15.70
CA LYS A 37 -4.90 17.30 16.30
C LYS A 37 -6.20 16.50 16.36
N ALA A 38 -6.39 15.52 15.46
CA ALA A 38 -7.50 14.56 15.49
C ALA A 38 -7.28 13.41 16.50
N GLY A 39 -6.15 13.39 17.23
CA GLY A 39 -5.82 12.40 18.24
C GLY A 39 -5.39 11.05 17.68
N GLN A 40 -5.00 10.98 16.42
CA GLN A 40 -4.62 9.74 15.77
C GLN A 40 -3.18 9.35 16.11
N SER A 41 -2.90 8.03 16.12
CA SER A 41 -1.57 7.47 16.30
C SER A 41 -1.00 6.88 15.02
N TYR A 42 -1.86 6.53 14.07
CA TYR A 42 -1.46 5.85 12.85
C TYR A 42 -1.98 6.56 11.60
N TRP A 43 -1.11 6.61 10.59
CA TRP A 43 -1.47 6.91 9.22
C TRP A 43 -1.20 5.66 8.38
N GLN A 44 -2.25 4.99 7.92
CA GLN A 44 -2.12 3.86 7.00
C GLN A 44 -2.15 4.35 5.56
N ILE A 45 -1.17 3.90 4.78
CA ILE A 45 -1.03 4.20 3.37
C ILE A 45 -1.06 2.91 2.53
N LEU A 46 -1.14 3.04 1.23
CA LEU A 46 -1.02 1.94 0.28
C LEU A 46 0.46 1.76 -0.15
N PRO A 47 0.81 0.65 -0.84
CA PRO A 47 2.17 0.43 -1.30
C PRO A 47 2.74 1.63 -2.06
N LEU A 48 4.00 1.96 -1.80
CA LEU A 48 4.67 3.14 -2.36
C LEU A 48 5.43 2.85 -3.65
N GLY A 49 5.36 1.63 -4.20
CA GLY A 49 6.09 1.22 -5.39
C GLY A 49 5.60 1.92 -6.68
N PRO A 50 6.46 1.99 -7.72
CA PRO A 50 6.07 2.50 -9.01
C PRO A 50 4.98 1.62 -9.63
N THR A 51 3.93 2.25 -10.16
CA THR A 51 2.78 1.56 -10.71
C THR A 51 2.98 1.22 -12.18
N SER A 52 2.45 0.05 -12.58
CA SER A 52 2.38 -0.39 -13.97
C SER A 52 1.04 -0.02 -14.61
N TYR A 53 0.73 -0.64 -15.75
CA TYR A 53 -0.57 -0.50 -16.40
C TYR A 53 -1.72 -0.82 -15.44
N GLY A 54 -2.74 0.05 -15.41
CA GLY A 54 -3.89 -0.07 -14.49
C GLY A 54 -3.72 0.69 -13.17
N ASP A 55 -2.57 1.33 -12.95
CA ASP A 55 -2.27 2.24 -11.83
C ASP A 55 -2.39 1.61 -10.43
N SER A 56 -2.46 0.28 -10.35
CA SER A 56 -2.56 -0.44 -9.09
C SER A 56 -1.25 -0.38 -8.31
N PRO A 57 -1.26 0.07 -7.05
CA PRO A 57 -0.07 0.05 -6.19
C PRO A 57 0.37 -1.38 -5.82
N TYR A 58 -0.48 -2.40 -6.07
CA TYR A 58 -0.17 -3.82 -5.83
C TYR A 58 0.47 -4.51 -7.03
N GLN A 59 0.60 -3.81 -8.17
CA GLN A 59 1.28 -4.27 -9.37
C GLN A 59 2.44 -3.31 -9.67
N SER A 60 3.59 -3.55 -9.04
CA SER A 60 4.73 -2.66 -9.11
C SER A 60 5.85 -3.23 -9.97
N PHE A 61 6.59 -2.35 -10.66
CA PHE A 61 7.81 -2.71 -11.37
C PHE A 61 8.97 -3.10 -10.45
N SER A 62 8.85 -2.91 -9.16
CA SER A 62 9.87 -3.31 -8.17
C SER A 62 9.28 -3.39 -6.77
N THR A 63 9.74 -4.37 -6.01
CA THR A 63 9.48 -4.52 -4.58
C THR A 63 10.16 -3.44 -3.72
N PHE A 64 11.23 -2.83 -4.23
CA PHE A 64 12.10 -1.91 -3.46
C PHE A 64 11.96 -0.45 -3.90
N ALA A 65 11.66 -0.20 -5.16
CA ALA A 65 11.61 1.15 -5.70
C ALA A 65 10.38 1.92 -5.21
N GLY A 66 10.55 3.25 -5.10
CA GLY A 66 9.47 4.18 -4.82
C GLY A 66 8.85 4.77 -6.09
N ASN A 67 7.57 5.16 -6.01
CA ASN A 67 6.83 5.72 -7.11
C ASN A 67 7.24 7.18 -7.38
N PRO A 68 7.79 7.50 -8.55
CA PRO A 68 8.19 8.88 -8.89
C PRO A 68 7.04 9.90 -8.86
N TYR A 69 5.79 9.43 -8.93
CA TYR A 69 4.62 10.31 -8.80
C TYR A 69 4.51 10.99 -7.43
N PHE A 70 5.14 10.42 -6.41
CA PHE A 70 5.09 10.98 -5.05
C PHE A 70 6.19 12.00 -4.75
N ILE A 71 7.14 12.19 -5.66
CA ILE A 71 8.15 13.26 -5.55
C ILE A 71 7.46 14.62 -5.60
N SER A 72 7.68 15.48 -4.63
CA SER A 72 7.14 16.85 -4.61
C SER A 72 7.83 17.72 -5.65
N LEU A 73 7.07 18.24 -6.59
CA LEU A 73 7.58 19.22 -7.56
C LEU A 73 7.84 20.58 -6.88
N GLU A 74 7.07 20.91 -5.84
CA GLU A 74 7.30 22.12 -5.03
C GLU A 74 8.69 22.10 -4.38
N ALA A 75 9.10 20.96 -3.82
CA ALA A 75 10.42 20.80 -3.24
C ALA A 75 11.52 20.97 -4.30
N LEU A 76 11.32 20.44 -5.52
CA LEU A 76 12.27 20.62 -6.63
C LEU A 76 12.33 22.09 -7.12
N VAL A 77 11.23 22.84 -6.97
CA VAL A 77 11.24 24.29 -7.21
C VAL A 77 12.02 25.04 -6.11
N GLU A 78 11.86 24.64 -4.86
CA GLU A 78 12.63 25.21 -3.73
C GLU A 78 14.13 24.89 -3.85
N GLU A 79 14.49 23.73 -4.39
CA GLU A 79 15.90 23.38 -4.71
C GLU A 79 16.46 24.15 -5.93
N GLY A 80 15.62 24.86 -6.68
CA GLY A 80 16.01 25.66 -7.85
C GLY A 80 16.24 24.87 -9.14
N VAL A 81 15.91 23.56 -9.16
CA VAL A 81 16.05 22.71 -10.36
C VAL A 81 14.82 22.76 -11.26
N LEU A 82 13.67 23.22 -10.74
CA LEU A 82 12.47 23.57 -11.50
C LEU A 82 12.02 25.00 -11.20
N THR A 83 11.16 25.54 -12.04
CA THR A 83 10.43 26.77 -11.76
C THR A 83 8.95 26.49 -11.59
N LYS A 84 8.28 27.30 -10.78
CA LYS A 84 6.84 27.23 -10.59
C LYS A 84 6.08 27.34 -11.92
N ALA A 85 6.53 28.25 -12.80
CA ALA A 85 5.93 28.44 -14.12
C ALA A 85 5.98 27.17 -14.99
N GLU A 86 7.06 26.40 -14.93
CA GLU A 86 7.16 25.13 -15.66
C GLU A 86 6.14 24.10 -15.14
N CYS A 87 5.96 24.03 -13.82
CA CYS A 87 4.98 23.13 -13.22
C CYS A 87 3.54 23.55 -13.52
N GLU A 88 3.25 24.85 -13.53
CA GLU A 88 1.92 25.40 -13.82
C GLU A 88 1.56 25.34 -15.30
N ALA A 89 2.55 25.25 -16.22
CA ALA A 89 2.31 25.15 -17.66
C ALA A 89 1.77 23.78 -18.09
N VAL A 90 1.85 22.75 -17.22
CA VAL A 90 1.39 21.40 -17.52
C VAL A 90 -0.10 21.24 -17.24
N ASP A 91 -0.82 20.54 -18.12
CA ASP A 91 -2.22 20.18 -17.89
C ASP A 91 -2.32 18.95 -16.98
N TRP A 92 -2.64 19.18 -15.71
CA TRP A 92 -2.78 18.14 -14.68
C TRP A 92 -4.18 17.51 -14.62
N GLY A 93 -5.07 17.80 -15.53
CA GLY A 93 -6.45 17.36 -15.52
C GLY A 93 -7.41 18.38 -14.92
N LYS A 94 -8.69 18.23 -15.26
CA LYS A 94 -9.75 19.19 -14.92
C LYS A 94 -10.63 18.78 -13.75
N VAL A 95 -10.65 17.47 -13.41
CA VAL A 95 -11.55 16.93 -12.40
C VAL A 95 -10.92 17.05 -11.01
N LYS A 96 -11.40 18.01 -10.23
CA LYS A 96 -10.99 18.15 -8.83
C LYS A 96 -11.49 16.94 -8.02
N GLY A 97 -10.59 16.31 -7.26
CA GLY A 97 -10.90 15.13 -6.45
C GLY A 97 -10.72 13.80 -7.18
N SER A 98 -10.11 13.81 -8.38
CA SER A 98 -9.75 12.59 -9.11
C SER A 98 -8.40 12.76 -9.79
N ILE A 99 -7.66 11.66 -9.93
CA ILE A 99 -6.37 11.61 -10.61
C ILE A 99 -6.59 11.24 -12.07
N ASP A 100 -5.95 11.96 -12.98
CA ASP A 100 -5.79 11.59 -14.38
C ASP A 100 -4.37 11.04 -14.60
N TYR A 101 -4.20 9.73 -14.44
CA TYR A 101 -2.87 9.10 -14.48
C TYR A 101 -2.14 9.30 -15.80
N LYS A 102 -2.87 9.37 -16.93
CA LYS A 102 -2.25 9.68 -18.22
C LYS A 102 -1.56 11.05 -18.20
N LYS A 103 -2.25 12.06 -17.70
CA LYS A 103 -1.69 13.41 -17.57
C LYS A 103 -0.58 13.49 -16.52
N ILE A 104 -0.68 12.71 -15.46
CA ILE A 104 0.40 12.59 -14.46
C ILE A 104 1.66 12.04 -15.13
N TYR A 105 1.53 10.93 -15.88
CA TYR A 105 2.65 10.34 -16.60
C TYR A 105 3.27 11.34 -17.60
N GLU A 106 2.45 11.88 -18.50
CA GLU A 106 2.87 12.81 -19.55
C GLU A 106 3.48 14.12 -19.01
N GLY A 107 3.06 14.55 -17.82
CA GLY A 107 3.53 15.80 -17.23
C GLY A 107 4.72 15.66 -16.27
N ARG A 108 4.70 14.64 -15.39
CA ARG A 108 5.72 14.52 -14.34
C ARG A 108 7.07 14.04 -14.85
N TYR A 109 7.10 13.02 -15.69
CA TYR A 109 8.39 12.49 -16.17
C TYR A 109 9.22 13.53 -16.93
N PRO A 110 8.67 14.36 -17.84
CA PRO A 110 9.45 15.43 -18.48
C PRO A 110 9.98 16.47 -17.48
N LEU A 111 9.21 16.82 -16.44
CA LEU A 111 9.67 17.73 -15.40
C LEU A 111 10.77 17.11 -14.53
N LEU A 112 10.62 15.85 -14.15
CA LEU A 112 11.65 15.11 -13.38
C LEU A 112 12.94 14.97 -14.18
N ARG A 113 12.85 14.72 -15.50
CA ARG A 113 14.03 14.69 -16.41
C ARG A 113 14.72 16.03 -16.43
N LYS A 114 13.97 17.11 -16.57
CA LYS A 114 14.51 18.48 -16.54
C LYS A 114 15.17 18.80 -15.20
N ALA A 115 14.57 18.37 -14.08
CA ALA A 115 15.15 18.53 -12.75
C ALA A 115 16.48 17.76 -12.62
N TYR A 116 16.51 16.52 -13.11
CA TYR A 116 17.74 15.72 -13.16
C TYR A 116 18.85 16.41 -13.94
N GLU A 117 18.59 16.85 -15.16
CA GLU A 117 19.57 17.51 -16.04
C GLU A 117 20.16 18.79 -15.43
N ARG A 118 19.44 19.46 -14.53
CA ARG A 118 19.88 20.68 -13.84
C ARG A 118 20.51 20.45 -12.48
N SER A 119 20.38 19.24 -11.95
CA SER A 119 20.72 18.95 -10.54
C SER A 119 22.20 18.76 -10.25
N ASN A 120 23.04 18.48 -11.28
CA ASN A 120 24.41 18.01 -11.13
C ASN A 120 24.52 16.89 -10.07
N VAL A 121 23.57 15.95 -10.08
CA VAL A 121 23.39 14.96 -9.01
C VAL A 121 24.62 14.09 -8.76
N HIS A 122 25.42 13.84 -9.81
CA HIS A 122 26.66 13.07 -9.71
C HIS A 122 27.72 13.72 -8.79
N GLU A 123 27.65 15.03 -8.52
CA GLU A 123 28.50 15.74 -7.57
C GLU A 123 27.94 15.70 -6.13
N ASN A 124 26.71 15.22 -5.94
CA ASN A 124 26.05 15.16 -4.65
C ASN A 124 26.51 13.94 -3.84
N ALA A 125 27.22 14.17 -2.74
CA ALA A 125 27.73 13.10 -1.87
C ALA A 125 26.61 12.22 -1.26
N ALA A 126 25.45 12.79 -0.93
CA ALA A 126 24.32 12.04 -0.40
C ALA A 126 23.71 11.11 -1.47
N TYR A 127 23.63 11.56 -2.73
CA TYR A 127 23.22 10.73 -3.84
C TYR A 127 24.22 9.57 -4.06
N GLN A 128 25.51 9.86 -4.11
CA GLN A 128 26.53 8.81 -4.27
C GLN A 128 26.45 7.76 -3.17
N GLN A 129 26.25 8.20 -1.93
CA GLN A 129 26.08 7.29 -0.79
C GLN A 129 24.80 6.47 -0.93
N PHE A 130 23.68 7.08 -1.31
CA PHE A 130 22.40 6.39 -1.56
C PHE A 130 22.56 5.30 -2.62
N VAL A 131 23.16 5.62 -3.77
CA VAL A 131 23.39 4.66 -4.86
C VAL A 131 24.25 3.49 -4.39
N LYS A 132 25.33 3.78 -3.63
CA LYS A 132 26.22 2.75 -3.10
C LYS A 132 25.49 1.82 -2.11
N GLU A 133 24.75 2.37 -1.16
CA GLU A 133 24.04 1.59 -0.13
C GLU A 133 22.91 0.75 -0.69
N ASN A 134 22.29 1.18 -1.78
CA ASN A 134 21.16 0.52 -2.40
C ASN A 134 21.52 -0.23 -3.70
N SER A 135 22.81 -0.32 -4.05
CA SER A 135 23.29 -0.93 -5.31
C SER A 135 22.77 -2.36 -5.53
N TRP A 136 22.50 -3.10 -4.45
CA TRP A 136 22.05 -4.49 -4.46
C TRP A 136 20.67 -4.71 -5.09
N TRP A 137 19.84 -3.65 -5.18
CA TRP A 137 18.55 -3.67 -5.90
C TRP A 137 18.46 -2.54 -6.95
N LEU A 138 19.01 -1.36 -6.63
CA LEU A 138 18.88 -0.16 -7.44
C LEU A 138 19.56 -0.28 -8.80
N SER A 139 20.68 -1.01 -8.87
CA SER A 139 21.41 -1.20 -10.13
C SER A 139 20.58 -1.98 -11.15
N ASP A 140 19.92 -3.05 -10.72
CA ASP A 140 19.07 -3.84 -11.61
C ASP A 140 17.77 -3.12 -11.93
N TYR A 141 17.15 -2.46 -10.95
CA TYR A 141 15.94 -1.67 -11.18
C TYR A 141 16.17 -0.51 -12.18
N ALA A 142 17.24 0.25 -12.00
CA ALA A 142 17.51 1.40 -12.86
C ALA A 142 17.80 0.96 -14.31
N LEU A 143 18.55 -0.13 -14.50
CA LEU A 143 18.78 -0.72 -15.82
C LEU A 143 17.48 -1.28 -16.41
N PHE A 144 16.69 -2.03 -15.62
CA PHE A 144 15.40 -2.56 -16.06
C PHE A 144 14.48 -1.46 -16.58
N MET A 145 14.33 -0.36 -15.84
CA MET A 145 13.48 0.77 -16.26
C MET A 145 14.04 1.49 -17.49
N ALA A 146 15.35 1.69 -17.58
CA ALA A 146 15.97 2.32 -18.73
C ALA A 146 15.81 1.47 -20.00
N VAL A 147 15.98 0.15 -19.91
CA VAL A 147 15.73 -0.79 -21.02
C VAL A 147 14.24 -0.81 -21.38
N LYS A 148 13.35 -0.81 -20.39
CA LYS A 148 11.91 -0.76 -20.59
C LYS A 148 11.48 0.50 -21.35
N ASP A 149 12.00 1.66 -20.95
CA ASP A 149 11.76 2.93 -21.65
C ASP A 149 12.29 2.90 -23.09
N ARG A 150 13.47 2.29 -23.31
CA ARG A 150 14.06 2.10 -24.63
C ARG A 150 13.23 1.22 -25.56
N PHE A 151 12.45 0.30 -25.00
CA PHE A 151 11.51 -0.60 -25.68
C PHE A 151 10.04 -0.14 -25.59
N ASP A 152 9.78 1.16 -25.45
CA ASP A 152 8.43 1.74 -25.41
C ASP A 152 7.50 1.11 -24.35
N GLY A 153 8.03 0.69 -23.21
CA GLY A 153 7.28 0.13 -22.10
C GLY A 153 6.86 -1.35 -22.27
N VAL A 154 7.35 -2.03 -23.29
CA VAL A 154 7.05 -3.45 -23.53
C VAL A 154 7.49 -4.33 -22.34
N GLU A 155 6.69 -5.33 -21.98
CA GLU A 155 7.00 -6.29 -20.93
C GLU A 155 8.33 -6.99 -21.17
N TRP A 156 9.16 -7.18 -20.13
CA TRP A 156 10.50 -7.73 -20.27
C TRP A 156 10.54 -9.14 -20.88
N LYS A 157 9.51 -9.94 -20.72
CA LYS A 157 9.39 -11.27 -21.33
C LYS A 157 9.38 -11.24 -22.87
N LEU A 158 9.05 -10.08 -23.46
CA LEU A 158 9.01 -9.85 -24.91
C LEU A 158 10.28 -9.15 -25.43
N TRP A 159 11.27 -8.86 -24.58
CA TRP A 159 12.54 -8.31 -24.98
C TRP A 159 13.36 -9.32 -25.80
N ALA A 160 14.38 -8.86 -26.50
CA ALA A 160 15.34 -9.74 -27.16
C ALA A 160 16.02 -10.67 -26.15
N ASP A 161 16.30 -11.91 -26.56
CA ASP A 161 16.77 -12.96 -25.64
C ASP A 161 18.04 -12.60 -24.89
N ASP A 162 18.94 -11.85 -25.53
CA ASP A 162 20.22 -11.43 -24.93
C ASP A 162 20.05 -10.57 -23.68
N ILE A 163 19.15 -9.60 -23.70
CA ILE A 163 18.86 -8.73 -22.55
C ILE A 163 17.78 -9.34 -21.66
N LYS A 164 16.80 -10.06 -22.22
CA LYS A 164 15.79 -10.81 -21.46
C LYS A 164 16.45 -11.81 -20.50
N LEU A 165 17.44 -12.57 -21.01
CA LEU A 165 18.18 -13.58 -20.25
C LEU A 165 19.45 -13.02 -19.60
N ARG A 166 19.65 -11.72 -19.63
CA ARG A 166 20.72 -11.00 -18.94
C ARG A 166 22.14 -11.49 -19.35
N TRP A 167 22.35 -11.76 -20.64
CA TRP A 167 23.69 -12.15 -21.11
C TRP A 167 24.70 -11.04 -20.86
N GLY A 168 25.89 -11.39 -20.36
CA GLY A 168 26.92 -10.43 -19.95
C GLY A 168 27.20 -9.34 -21.00
N PRO A 169 27.47 -9.69 -22.27
CA PRO A 169 27.70 -8.66 -23.31
C PRO A 169 26.53 -7.71 -23.54
N ALA A 170 25.27 -8.19 -23.46
CA ALA A 170 24.10 -7.34 -23.57
C ALA A 170 23.95 -6.42 -22.35
N MET A 171 24.18 -6.96 -21.14
CA MET A 171 24.15 -6.18 -19.91
C MET A 171 25.16 -5.03 -19.95
N ASP A 172 26.39 -5.29 -20.44
CA ASP A 172 27.44 -4.27 -20.55
C ASP A 172 27.09 -3.22 -21.62
N TYR A 173 26.60 -3.67 -22.78
CA TYR A 173 26.14 -2.79 -23.86
C TYR A 173 25.05 -1.82 -23.39
N TYR A 174 23.97 -2.33 -22.77
CA TYR A 174 22.87 -1.48 -22.31
C TYR A 174 23.26 -0.56 -21.14
N ARG A 175 24.17 -0.97 -20.26
CA ARG A 175 24.71 -0.09 -19.22
C ARG A 175 25.48 1.10 -19.80
N GLU A 176 26.24 0.88 -20.86
CA GLU A 176 26.99 1.95 -21.54
C GLU A 176 26.05 2.84 -22.35
N GLU A 177 25.21 2.25 -23.21
CA GLU A 177 24.29 2.96 -24.08
C GLU A 177 23.25 3.81 -23.32
N LEU A 178 22.75 3.31 -22.20
CA LEU A 178 21.67 3.94 -21.40
C LEU A 178 22.19 4.61 -20.12
N TYR A 179 23.47 4.95 -20.06
CA TYR A 179 24.09 5.48 -18.84
C TYR A 179 23.29 6.63 -18.21
N PHE A 180 22.90 7.64 -18.97
CA PHE A 180 22.15 8.79 -18.47
C PHE A 180 20.70 8.45 -18.11
N ASP A 181 20.09 7.46 -18.74
CA ASP A 181 18.74 7.01 -18.41
C ASP A 181 18.76 6.20 -17.09
N ILE A 182 19.79 5.39 -16.89
CA ILE A 182 20.03 4.67 -15.63
C ILE A 182 20.24 5.67 -14.48
N GLU A 183 21.11 6.68 -14.68
CA GLU A 183 21.34 7.71 -13.67
C GLU A 183 20.07 8.52 -13.38
N PHE A 184 19.24 8.80 -14.36
CA PHE A 184 17.92 9.42 -14.16
C PHE A 184 16.99 8.57 -13.30
N GLN A 185 16.92 7.25 -13.53
CA GLN A 185 16.14 6.35 -12.68
C GLN A 185 16.68 6.34 -11.23
N GLN A 186 18.00 6.32 -11.06
CA GLN A 186 18.64 6.43 -9.74
C GLN A 186 18.36 7.77 -9.06
N TYR A 187 18.37 8.88 -9.81
CA TYR A 187 18.02 10.22 -9.32
C TYR A 187 16.58 10.27 -8.79
N MET A 188 15.62 9.71 -9.53
CA MET A 188 14.23 9.68 -9.08
C MET A 188 14.09 8.88 -7.79
N GLN A 189 14.78 7.73 -7.66
CA GLN A 189 14.75 6.93 -6.44
C GLN A 189 15.42 7.66 -5.26
N PHE A 190 16.52 8.37 -5.50
CA PHE A 190 17.15 9.21 -4.49
C PHE A 190 16.19 10.30 -3.99
N LYS A 191 15.55 11.05 -4.89
CA LYS A 191 14.58 12.11 -4.52
C LYS A 191 13.35 11.58 -3.82
N PHE A 192 12.83 10.43 -4.26
CA PHE A 192 11.75 9.75 -3.57
C PHE A 192 12.14 9.41 -2.12
N TYR A 193 13.29 8.73 -1.95
CA TYR A 193 13.74 8.28 -0.65
C TYR A 193 14.05 9.46 0.29
N GLU A 194 14.74 10.48 -0.21
CA GLU A 194 15.06 11.69 0.54
C GLU A 194 13.79 12.36 1.09
N GLN A 195 12.81 12.65 0.23
CA GLN A 195 11.58 13.32 0.62
C GLN A 195 10.68 12.44 1.50
N TRP A 196 10.61 11.14 1.21
CA TRP A 196 9.83 10.21 2.03
C TRP A 196 10.38 10.09 3.44
N MET A 197 11.69 9.93 3.60
CA MET A 197 12.31 9.81 4.91
C MET A 197 12.15 11.08 5.74
N GLN A 198 12.18 12.26 5.11
CA GLN A 198 11.88 13.53 5.78
C GLN A 198 10.43 13.58 6.28
N LEU A 199 9.47 13.21 5.45
CA LEU A 199 8.05 13.16 5.82
C LEU A 199 7.79 12.15 6.94
N LYS A 200 8.37 10.93 6.84
CA LYS A 200 8.25 9.90 7.87
C LYS A 200 8.83 10.38 9.20
N ALA A 201 10.02 10.97 9.18
CA ALA A 201 10.65 11.51 10.38
C ALA A 201 9.80 12.62 11.04
N TYR A 202 9.19 13.48 10.20
CA TYR A 202 8.25 14.50 10.69
C TYR A 202 7.01 13.87 11.35
N ALA A 203 6.39 12.87 10.69
CA ALA A 203 5.26 12.15 11.25
C ALA A 203 5.60 11.49 12.60
N ASN A 204 6.75 10.80 12.66
CA ASN A 204 7.21 10.15 13.89
C ASN A 204 7.50 11.17 15.01
N LYS A 205 8.09 12.33 14.69
CA LYS A 205 8.29 13.44 15.66
C LYS A 205 6.96 13.92 16.26
N LYS A 206 5.87 13.91 15.47
CA LYS A 206 4.51 14.24 15.93
C LYS A 206 3.80 13.06 16.62
N GLY A 207 4.47 11.93 16.81
CA GLY A 207 3.91 10.72 17.40
C GLY A 207 2.96 9.96 16.45
N ILE A 208 3.00 10.24 15.16
CA ILE A 208 2.27 9.51 14.13
C ILE A 208 3.17 8.42 13.54
N GLN A 209 2.73 7.16 13.64
CA GLN A 209 3.40 6.03 13.00
C GLN A 209 2.78 5.71 11.66
N ILE A 210 3.60 5.33 10.69
CA ILE A 210 3.16 4.97 9.35
C ILE A 210 2.91 3.46 9.27
N ILE A 211 1.69 3.07 8.95
CA ILE A 211 1.36 1.71 8.53
C ILE A 211 1.50 1.66 7.02
N GLY A 212 2.55 0.97 6.54
CA GLY A 212 2.72 0.67 5.14
C GLY A 212 2.05 -0.63 4.74
N ASP A 213 2.03 -0.91 3.45
CA ASP A 213 1.40 -2.08 2.87
C ASP A 213 2.31 -2.74 1.84
N ILE A 214 2.35 -4.06 1.82
CA ILE A 214 3.07 -4.82 0.80
C ILE A 214 2.23 -6.00 0.32
N PRO A 215 2.12 -6.22 -0.99
CA PRO A 215 1.54 -7.45 -1.51
C PRO A 215 2.48 -8.62 -1.26
N ILE A 216 1.93 -9.82 -0.98
CA ILE A 216 2.76 -11.03 -0.87
C ILE A 216 3.50 -11.28 -2.19
N TYR A 217 2.81 -11.20 -3.33
CA TYR A 217 3.38 -11.46 -4.64
C TYR A 217 4.01 -10.21 -5.26
N VAL A 218 4.87 -10.44 -6.26
CA VAL A 218 5.44 -9.40 -7.11
C VAL A 218 4.77 -9.45 -8.49
N ALA A 219 4.84 -8.36 -9.25
CA ALA A 219 4.37 -8.37 -10.64
C ALA A 219 5.33 -9.19 -11.51
N MET A 220 4.78 -9.91 -12.53
CA MET A 220 5.62 -10.61 -13.50
C MET A 220 6.49 -9.63 -14.31
N ASP A 221 5.94 -8.48 -14.67
CA ASP A 221 6.68 -7.42 -15.36
C ASP A 221 7.36 -6.49 -14.33
N SER A 222 8.41 -7.00 -13.69
CA SER A 222 9.16 -6.30 -12.66
C SER A 222 10.67 -6.56 -12.73
N ALA A 223 11.45 -5.67 -12.15
CA ALA A 223 12.88 -5.85 -11.99
C ALA A 223 13.21 -7.08 -11.12
N ASP A 224 12.34 -7.41 -10.15
CA ASP A 224 12.53 -8.56 -9.26
C ASP A 224 12.52 -9.88 -10.03
N THR A 225 11.55 -10.09 -10.92
CA THR A 225 11.44 -11.32 -11.72
C THR A 225 12.48 -11.38 -12.82
N TRP A 226 12.84 -10.25 -13.41
CA TRP A 226 13.88 -10.17 -14.44
C TRP A 226 15.28 -10.40 -13.86
N ALA A 227 15.57 -9.83 -12.67
CA ALA A 227 16.88 -9.93 -12.05
C ALA A 227 17.09 -11.25 -11.31
N HIS A 228 16.02 -11.83 -10.75
CA HIS A 228 16.05 -12.99 -9.86
C HIS A 228 15.01 -14.05 -10.23
N PRO A 229 15.02 -14.57 -11.47
CA PRO A 229 14.04 -15.56 -11.91
C PRO A 229 14.08 -16.85 -11.08
N GLU A 230 15.23 -17.18 -10.46
CA GLU A 230 15.41 -18.34 -9.57
C GLU A 230 14.50 -18.35 -8.34
N LEU A 231 14.00 -17.19 -7.94
CA LEU A 231 13.08 -17.03 -6.79
C LEU A 231 11.66 -17.49 -7.09
N PHE A 232 11.30 -17.65 -8.36
CA PHE A 232 9.95 -17.87 -8.81
C PHE A 232 9.79 -19.18 -9.56
N GLN A 233 8.56 -19.68 -9.68
CA GLN A 233 8.22 -20.89 -10.45
C GLN A 233 8.18 -20.54 -11.95
N LEU A 234 9.34 -20.31 -12.53
CA LEU A 234 9.55 -20.05 -13.95
C LEU A 234 10.27 -21.24 -14.59
N ASP A 235 10.02 -21.47 -15.88
CA ASP A 235 10.74 -22.44 -16.68
C ASP A 235 12.12 -21.91 -17.17
N GLU A 236 12.79 -22.66 -18.04
CA GLU A 236 14.11 -22.30 -18.56
C GLU A 236 14.09 -21.05 -19.47
N GLU A 237 12.94 -20.70 -20.02
CA GLU A 237 12.71 -19.49 -20.82
C GLU A 237 12.18 -18.30 -20.00
N ASN A 238 12.15 -18.45 -18.67
CA ASN A 238 11.59 -17.50 -17.72
C ASN A 238 10.08 -17.23 -17.92
N VAL A 239 9.34 -18.23 -18.39
CA VAL A 239 7.88 -18.20 -18.47
C VAL A 239 7.29 -18.80 -17.19
N PRO A 240 6.24 -18.24 -16.60
CA PRO A 240 5.60 -18.83 -15.42
C PRO A 240 5.06 -20.23 -15.71
N VAL A 241 5.31 -21.18 -14.81
CA VAL A 241 4.69 -22.50 -14.84
C VAL A 241 3.26 -22.42 -14.32
N ALA A 242 3.07 -21.64 -13.27
CA ALA A 242 1.79 -21.35 -12.67
C ALA A 242 1.79 -19.92 -12.10
N VAL A 243 0.60 -19.38 -11.85
CA VAL A 243 0.39 -18.03 -11.36
C VAL A 243 -0.56 -18.00 -10.17
N ALA A 244 -0.49 -16.92 -9.41
CA ALA A 244 -1.31 -16.71 -8.23
C ALA A 244 -2.74 -16.27 -8.57
N GLY A 245 -3.65 -16.57 -7.66
CA GLY A 245 -5.04 -16.13 -7.70
C GLY A 245 -5.82 -16.63 -6.48
N CYS A 246 -7.14 -16.61 -6.60
CA CYS A 246 -8.05 -17.17 -5.61
C CYS A 246 -9.05 -18.13 -6.27
N PRO A 247 -9.49 -19.18 -5.55
CA PRO A 247 -10.47 -20.10 -6.07
C PRO A 247 -11.84 -19.43 -6.30
N PRO A 248 -12.72 -20.08 -7.08
CA PRO A 248 -14.13 -19.71 -7.12
C PRO A 248 -14.75 -19.67 -5.72
N ASP A 249 -15.54 -18.63 -5.47
CA ASP A 249 -16.22 -18.37 -4.20
C ASP A 249 -17.62 -17.78 -4.40
N GLY A 250 -18.26 -17.33 -3.32
CA GLY A 250 -19.56 -16.69 -3.37
C GLY A 250 -19.58 -15.30 -4.05
N PHE A 251 -18.42 -14.70 -4.29
CA PHE A 251 -18.25 -13.38 -4.92
C PHE A 251 -17.83 -13.51 -6.38
N SER A 252 -17.09 -14.57 -6.73
CA SER A 252 -16.61 -14.83 -8.09
C SER A 252 -16.77 -16.30 -8.46
N ALA A 253 -17.69 -16.61 -9.37
CA ALA A 253 -17.95 -17.98 -9.83
C ALA A 253 -16.76 -18.61 -10.57
N THR A 254 -15.85 -17.82 -11.11
CA THR A 254 -14.64 -18.25 -11.81
C THR A 254 -13.36 -18.04 -11.01
N GLY A 255 -13.47 -17.56 -9.77
CA GLY A 255 -12.35 -17.15 -8.96
C GLY A 255 -11.67 -15.88 -9.47
N GLN A 256 -10.46 -15.60 -8.97
CA GLN A 256 -9.67 -14.46 -9.39
C GLN A 256 -8.32 -14.95 -9.93
N LEU A 257 -7.98 -14.55 -11.13
CA LEU A 257 -6.70 -14.78 -11.77
C LEU A 257 -5.85 -13.49 -11.65
N TRP A 258 -4.85 -13.49 -10.75
CA TRP A 258 -4.01 -12.30 -10.52
C TRP A 258 -2.83 -12.23 -11.47
N GLY A 259 -2.34 -13.37 -11.95
CA GLY A 259 -1.25 -13.44 -12.92
C GLY A 259 0.16 -13.23 -12.34
N ASN A 260 0.30 -13.03 -11.04
CA ASN A 260 1.59 -12.91 -10.38
C ASN A 260 2.32 -14.26 -10.38
N PRO A 261 3.66 -14.29 -10.59
CA PRO A 261 4.43 -15.52 -10.48
C PRO A 261 4.43 -16.04 -9.04
N LEU A 262 4.42 -17.36 -8.89
CA LEU A 262 4.51 -18.03 -7.59
C LEU A 262 5.96 -18.15 -7.15
N TYR A 263 6.19 -18.09 -5.84
CA TYR A 263 7.53 -18.28 -5.28
C TYR A 263 7.98 -19.75 -5.35
N ARG A 264 9.26 -19.98 -5.63
CA ARG A 264 9.92 -21.28 -5.50
C ARG A 264 10.35 -21.47 -4.04
N TRP A 265 9.39 -21.81 -3.17
CA TRP A 265 9.61 -21.86 -1.73
C TRP A 265 10.71 -22.84 -1.30
N GLY A 266 10.97 -23.92 -2.07
CA GLY A 266 12.11 -24.81 -1.87
C GLY A 266 13.44 -24.06 -1.94
N TYR A 267 13.64 -23.28 -3.00
CA TYR A 267 14.85 -22.45 -3.19
C TYR A 267 14.97 -21.38 -2.11
N HIS A 268 13.88 -20.71 -1.75
CA HIS A 268 13.89 -19.75 -0.64
C HIS A 268 14.32 -20.38 0.68
N LYS A 269 13.85 -21.60 0.98
CA LYS A 269 14.25 -22.35 2.18
C LYS A 269 15.73 -22.73 2.15
N GLU A 270 16.24 -23.23 1.02
CA GLU A 270 17.66 -23.58 0.82
C GLU A 270 18.59 -22.38 1.00
N THR A 271 18.14 -21.19 0.56
CA THR A 271 18.89 -19.92 0.71
C THR A 271 18.59 -19.19 2.03
N GLY A 272 17.93 -19.86 3.00
CA GLY A 272 17.60 -19.29 4.31
C GLY A 272 16.65 -18.11 4.26
N TYR A 273 15.78 -18.04 3.24
CA TYR A 273 14.83 -16.96 2.99
C TYR A 273 15.46 -15.58 2.85
N GLN A 274 16.71 -15.50 2.40
CA GLN A 274 17.50 -14.26 2.38
C GLN A 274 16.80 -13.13 1.63
N TRP A 275 16.13 -13.41 0.49
CA TRP A 275 15.42 -12.38 -0.26
C TRP A 275 14.25 -11.79 0.54
N TRP A 276 13.45 -12.63 1.21
CA TRP A 276 12.34 -12.18 2.07
C TRP A 276 12.83 -11.39 3.29
N ILE A 277 13.94 -11.81 3.89
CA ILE A 277 14.58 -11.07 4.99
C ILE A 277 15.03 -9.69 4.49
N SER A 278 15.67 -9.61 3.33
CA SER A 278 16.08 -8.34 2.72
C SER A 278 14.89 -7.45 2.39
N ARG A 279 13.80 -8.03 1.84
CA ARG A 279 12.56 -7.32 1.55
C ARG A 279 11.97 -6.70 2.80
N LEU A 280 11.81 -7.48 3.86
CA LEU A 280 11.24 -6.99 5.11
C LEU A 280 12.16 -6.00 5.83
N ALA A 281 13.48 -6.24 5.83
CA ALA A 281 14.44 -5.29 6.38
C ALA A 281 14.34 -3.92 5.70
N TYR A 282 14.23 -3.90 4.36
CA TYR A 282 14.06 -2.67 3.59
C TYR A 282 12.72 -1.98 3.88
N VAL A 283 11.64 -2.74 3.90
CA VAL A 283 10.28 -2.24 4.15
C VAL A 283 10.18 -1.61 5.55
N PHE A 284 10.82 -2.18 6.57
CA PHE A 284 10.86 -1.58 7.92
C PHE A 284 11.74 -0.34 8.05
N ARG A 285 12.55 -0.01 7.04
CA ARG A 285 13.15 1.34 6.93
C ARG A 285 12.13 2.36 6.47
N LEU A 286 11.23 1.97 5.55
CA LEU A 286 10.22 2.85 4.98
C LEU A 286 9.02 3.07 5.91
N TYR A 287 8.61 2.05 6.68
CA TYR A 287 7.39 2.07 7.48
C TYR A 287 7.68 1.72 8.95
N ASP A 288 6.78 2.11 9.83
CA ASP A 288 6.85 1.77 11.26
C ASP A 288 6.12 0.45 11.56
N VAL A 289 5.03 0.20 10.84
CA VAL A 289 4.24 -1.04 10.86
C VAL A 289 4.01 -1.48 9.43
N VAL A 290 3.98 -2.76 9.16
CA VAL A 290 3.78 -3.30 7.81
C VAL A 290 2.55 -4.20 7.78
N ARG A 291 1.55 -3.86 6.96
CA ARG A 291 0.48 -4.78 6.59
C ARG A 291 0.99 -5.68 5.45
N ILE A 292 0.91 -6.96 5.64
CA ILE A 292 1.20 -7.93 4.56
C ILE A 292 -0.13 -8.39 3.99
N ASP A 293 -0.35 -8.01 2.73
CA ASP A 293 -1.52 -8.37 1.96
C ASP A 293 -1.52 -9.85 1.60
N HIS A 294 -2.69 -10.50 1.64
CA HIS A 294 -2.89 -11.92 1.37
C HIS A 294 -1.98 -12.84 2.22
N PHE A 295 -1.93 -12.60 3.54
CA PHE A 295 -1.06 -13.32 4.48
C PHE A 295 -1.29 -14.84 4.48
N ARG A 296 -2.52 -15.30 4.18
CA ARG A 296 -2.82 -16.73 4.05
C ARG A 296 -1.94 -17.47 3.04
N GLY A 297 -1.42 -16.76 2.02
CA GLY A 297 -0.52 -17.33 1.00
C GLY A 297 0.79 -17.90 1.56
N PHE A 298 1.15 -17.57 2.80
CA PHE A 298 2.27 -18.21 3.50
C PHE A 298 1.91 -19.56 4.11
N ASP A 299 0.64 -19.84 4.39
CA ASP A 299 0.16 -21.16 4.80
C ASP A 299 -0.11 -22.04 3.57
N GLU A 300 -1.05 -21.61 2.75
CA GLU A 300 -1.40 -22.22 1.48
C GLU A 300 -1.65 -21.14 0.43
N TYR A 301 -1.08 -21.32 -0.74
CA TYR A 301 -1.28 -20.44 -1.89
C TYR A 301 -2.04 -21.17 -3.00
N PHE A 302 -2.84 -20.43 -3.76
CA PHE A 302 -3.63 -21.00 -4.84
C PHE A 302 -2.83 -20.90 -6.15
N SER A 303 -2.52 -22.06 -6.72
CA SER A 303 -1.69 -22.24 -7.90
C SER A 303 -2.59 -22.50 -9.10
N ILE A 304 -2.53 -21.62 -10.09
CA ILE A 304 -3.31 -21.69 -11.32
C ILE A 304 -2.36 -21.96 -12.49
N PRO A 305 -2.59 -22.97 -13.35
CA PRO A 305 -1.75 -23.22 -14.51
C PRO A 305 -1.61 -21.96 -15.37
N TYR A 306 -0.38 -21.64 -15.77
CA TYR A 306 -0.14 -20.49 -16.64
C TYR A 306 -0.86 -20.65 -17.98
N GLY A 307 -1.51 -19.58 -18.46
CA GLY A 307 -2.33 -19.59 -19.67
C GLY A 307 -3.80 -20.01 -19.45
N ALA A 308 -4.19 -20.36 -18.22
CA ALA A 308 -5.61 -20.57 -17.91
C ALA A 308 -6.40 -19.26 -18.04
N GLU A 309 -7.63 -19.35 -18.54
CA GLU A 309 -8.51 -18.19 -18.68
C GLU A 309 -9.20 -17.79 -17.37
N THR A 310 -9.32 -18.72 -16.44
CA THR A 310 -9.98 -18.55 -15.14
C THR A 310 -9.21 -19.29 -14.05
N ALA A 311 -9.60 -19.07 -12.79
CA ALA A 311 -9.00 -19.75 -11.64
C ALA A 311 -9.62 -21.13 -11.33
N VAL A 312 -10.55 -21.63 -12.14
CA VAL A 312 -11.31 -22.87 -11.87
C VAL A 312 -10.41 -24.11 -11.76
N ASP A 313 -9.38 -24.18 -12.61
CA ASP A 313 -8.45 -25.34 -12.66
C ASP A 313 -7.28 -25.22 -11.66
N GLY A 314 -7.32 -24.24 -10.78
CA GLY A 314 -6.30 -24.05 -9.76
C GLY A 314 -6.42 -25.04 -8.60
N HIS A 315 -5.36 -25.15 -7.81
CA HIS A 315 -5.31 -25.98 -6.62
C HIS A 315 -4.46 -25.33 -5.53
N TRP A 316 -4.66 -25.78 -4.28
CA TRP A 316 -3.90 -25.29 -3.14
C TRP A 316 -2.56 -26.00 -3.01
N GLU A 317 -1.50 -25.24 -2.76
CA GLU A 317 -0.16 -25.71 -2.45
C GLU A 317 0.33 -25.14 -1.11
N LYS A 318 1.20 -25.88 -0.42
CA LYS A 318 1.73 -25.46 0.87
C LYS A 318 2.76 -24.33 0.72
N GLY A 319 2.56 -23.27 1.51
CA GLY A 319 3.52 -22.20 1.69
C GLY A 319 4.61 -22.52 2.72
N PRO A 320 5.50 -21.56 3.03
CA PRO A 320 6.60 -21.75 3.97
C PRO A 320 6.17 -21.78 5.44
N GLY A 321 4.96 -21.32 5.75
CA GLY A 321 4.44 -21.26 7.11
C GLY A 321 5.34 -20.48 8.06
N MET A 322 5.44 -20.95 9.31
CA MET A 322 6.26 -20.32 10.35
C MET A 322 7.77 -20.42 10.09
N ASP A 323 8.24 -21.35 9.22
CA ASP A 323 9.68 -21.45 8.87
C ASP A 323 10.26 -20.10 8.41
N LEU A 324 9.52 -19.38 7.55
CA LEU A 324 9.90 -18.04 7.10
C LEU A 324 9.95 -17.04 8.26
N PHE A 325 8.88 -16.99 9.08
CA PHE A 325 8.76 -15.98 10.13
C PHE A 325 9.73 -16.22 11.29
N TRP A 326 10.10 -17.47 11.59
CA TRP A 326 11.19 -17.75 12.53
C TRP A 326 12.53 -17.23 12.00
N LYS A 327 12.83 -17.40 10.71
CA LYS A 327 14.06 -16.84 10.11
C LYS A 327 14.07 -15.32 10.05
N VAL A 328 12.94 -14.71 9.75
CA VAL A 328 12.79 -13.26 9.80
C VAL A 328 13.02 -12.74 11.23
N ARG A 329 12.41 -13.38 12.24
CA ARG A 329 12.58 -13.01 13.65
C ARG A 329 14.03 -13.20 14.12
N GLU A 330 14.68 -14.28 13.70
CA GLU A 330 16.09 -14.54 13.99
C GLU A 330 17.01 -13.41 13.42
N ALA A 331 16.72 -12.96 12.20
CA ALA A 331 17.55 -11.99 11.49
C ALA A 331 17.25 -10.52 11.88
N LEU A 332 15.99 -10.17 12.10
CA LEU A 332 15.52 -8.78 12.24
C LEU A 332 14.97 -8.45 13.63
N GLY A 333 14.82 -9.44 14.51
CA GLY A 333 14.09 -9.30 15.77
C GLY A 333 12.55 -9.23 15.55
N GLU A 334 11.81 -8.98 16.64
CA GLU A 334 10.36 -8.76 16.55
C GLU A 334 10.04 -7.49 15.77
N LYS A 335 9.12 -7.61 14.80
CA LYS A 335 8.69 -6.50 13.95
C LYS A 335 7.18 -6.35 13.98
N PRO A 336 6.66 -5.11 13.97
CA PRO A 336 5.23 -4.85 13.97
C PRO A 336 4.62 -5.12 12.58
N VAL A 337 3.98 -6.27 12.44
CA VAL A 337 3.30 -6.71 11.21
C VAL A 337 1.81 -6.83 11.48
N ILE A 338 0.98 -6.45 10.52
CA ILE A 338 -0.45 -6.75 10.45
C ILE A 338 -0.64 -7.84 9.40
N ALA A 339 -1.25 -8.96 9.79
CA ALA A 339 -1.58 -10.03 8.85
C ALA A 339 -2.95 -9.78 8.22
N GLU A 340 -3.00 -9.63 6.90
CA GLU A 340 -4.28 -9.61 6.19
C GLU A 340 -4.79 -11.05 6.05
N ASP A 341 -5.73 -11.41 6.92
CA ASP A 341 -6.35 -12.73 7.06
C ASP A 341 -7.84 -12.71 6.66
N LEU A 342 -8.20 -11.90 5.68
CA LEU A 342 -9.58 -11.76 5.19
C LEU A 342 -9.95 -12.89 4.22
N GLY A 343 -11.25 -13.07 4.01
CA GLY A 343 -11.81 -14.06 3.08
C GLY A 343 -11.97 -15.45 3.70
N TYR A 344 -11.71 -16.50 2.91
CA TYR A 344 -11.84 -17.89 3.36
C TYR A 344 -10.65 -18.28 4.26
N VAL A 345 -10.88 -18.38 5.55
CA VAL A 345 -9.86 -18.66 6.56
C VAL A 345 -10.02 -20.09 7.09
N THR A 346 -9.02 -20.94 6.84
CA THR A 346 -8.93 -22.29 7.39
C THR A 346 -8.35 -22.28 8.81
N ASP A 347 -8.47 -23.39 9.54
CA ASP A 347 -7.86 -23.49 10.88
C ASP A 347 -6.34 -23.36 10.81
N SER A 348 -5.68 -23.88 9.76
CA SER A 348 -4.23 -23.73 9.57
C SER A 348 -3.80 -22.28 9.37
N VAL A 349 -4.60 -21.46 8.68
CA VAL A 349 -4.36 -20.01 8.54
C VAL A 349 -4.52 -19.30 9.90
N ARG A 350 -5.56 -19.66 10.67
CA ARG A 350 -5.75 -19.14 12.05
C ARG A 350 -4.57 -19.49 12.95
N ASP A 351 -4.09 -20.72 12.84
CA ASP A 351 -2.91 -21.18 13.58
C ASP A 351 -1.66 -20.39 13.17
N LEU A 352 -1.44 -20.17 11.88
CA LEU A 352 -0.30 -19.36 11.38
C LEU A 352 -0.35 -17.93 11.93
N VAL A 353 -1.49 -17.26 11.86
CA VAL A 353 -1.67 -15.90 12.41
C VAL A 353 -1.43 -15.88 13.93
N ARG A 354 -2.00 -16.83 14.66
CA ARG A 354 -1.78 -16.97 16.11
C ARG A 354 -0.30 -17.19 16.44
N ASP A 355 0.36 -18.13 15.77
CA ASP A 355 1.73 -18.54 16.07
C ASP A 355 2.76 -17.48 15.64
N SER A 356 2.42 -16.66 14.63
CA SER A 356 3.20 -15.49 14.26
C SER A 356 3.13 -14.37 15.32
N GLY A 357 2.07 -14.34 16.12
CA GLY A 357 1.78 -13.26 17.07
C GLY A 357 1.28 -11.96 16.42
N PHE A 358 1.10 -11.95 15.11
CA PHE A 358 0.65 -10.76 14.39
C PHE A 358 -0.86 -10.53 14.60
N PRO A 359 -1.31 -9.26 14.75
CA PRO A 359 -2.73 -8.96 14.71
C PRO A 359 -3.31 -9.26 13.32
N GLY A 360 -4.42 -9.98 13.29
CA GLY A 360 -5.26 -10.14 12.10
C GLY A 360 -6.20 -8.95 11.91
N MET A 361 -6.91 -8.91 10.79
CA MET A 361 -7.81 -7.83 10.42
C MET A 361 -9.28 -8.19 10.69
N LYS A 362 -10.07 -7.20 11.10
CA LYS A 362 -11.52 -7.31 11.29
C LYS A 362 -12.22 -6.18 10.55
N VAL A 363 -13.08 -6.53 9.59
CA VAL A 363 -13.77 -5.60 8.69
C VAL A 363 -15.25 -5.58 8.99
N LEU A 364 -15.80 -4.42 9.37
CA LEU A 364 -17.19 -4.27 9.77
C LEU A 364 -18.18 -4.60 8.65
N GLU A 365 -17.86 -4.27 7.40
CA GLU A 365 -18.73 -4.54 6.26
C GLU A 365 -19.04 -6.04 6.06
N PHE A 366 -18.24 -6.94 6.65
CA PHE A 366 -18.48 -8.39 6.59
C PHE A 366 -19.33 -8.91 7.77
N ALA A 367 -19.72 -8.03 8.70
CA ALA A 367 -20.35 -8.43 9.96
C ALA A 367 -21.84 -8.80 9.86
N PHE A 368 -22.56 -8.27 8.86
CA PHE A 368 -24.01 -8.29 8.83
C PHE A 368 -24.58 -9.09 7.64
N ASP A 369 -23.91 -10.18 7.26
CA ASP A 369 -24.39 -11.09 6.23
C ASP A 369 -25.64 -11.84 6.72
N SER A 370 -26.78 -11.60 6.08
CA SER A 370 -28.06 -12.21 6.45
C SER A 370 -28.10 -13.73 6.23
N ARG A 371 -27.14 -14.29 5.50
CA ARG A 371 -26.97 -15.74 5.31
C ARG A 371 -26.32 -16.41 6.51
N ASP A 372 -25.64 -15.64 7.36
CA ASP A 372 -25.04 -16.12 8.58
C ASP A 372 -26.08 -16.11 9.71
N SER A 373 -26.59 -17.29 10.08
CA SER A 373 -27.69 -17.47 11.03
C SER A 373 -27.31 -17.31 12.49
N GLY A 374 -26.09 -16.88 12.83
CA GLY A 374 -25.65 -16.91 14.21
C GLY A 374 -24.74 -15.76 14.66
N SER A 375 -24.54 -15.70 15.97
CA SER A 375 -23.60 -14.77 16.61
C SER A 375 -22.14 -15.21 16.48
N ALA A 376 -21.84 -16.22 15.67
CA ALA A 376 -20.51 -16.80 15.50
C ALA A 376 -19.69 -16.10 14.40
N ASN A 377 -20.26 -15.11 13.69
CA ASN A 377 -19.53 -14.36 12.68
C ASN A 377 -18.34 -13.61 13.31
N ASP A 378 -17.14 -13.97 12.89
CA ASP A 378 -15.88 -13.41 13.39
C ASP A 378 -15.73 -11.88 13.16
N TYR A 379 -16.54 -11.32 12.29
CA TYR A 379 -16.54 -9.88 11.96
C TYR A 379 -17.54 -9.07 12.79
N LEU A 380 -18.37 -9.71 13.60
CA LEU A 380 -19.21 -8.99 14.57
C LEU A 380 -18.32 -8.39 15.67
N PRO A 381 -18.43 -7.09 15.97
CA PRO A 381 -17.49 -6.39 16.87
C PRO A 381 -17.34 -6.97 18.28
N HIS A 382 -18.36 -7.68 18.79
CA HIS A 382 -18.26 -8.35 20.11
C HIS A 382 -17.40 -9.61 20.07
N ASN A 383 -17.07 -10.14 18.87
CA ASN A 383 -16.19 -11.31 18.68
C ASN A 383 -14.72 -10.91 18.40
N TYR A 384 -14.40 -9.61 18.32
CA TYR A 384 -13.04 -9.19 17.98
C TYR A 384 -12.05 -9.57 19.09
N PRO A 385 -10.98 -10.32 18.75
CA PRO A 385 -9.90 -10.54 19.69
C PRO A 385 -9.14 -9.24 19.99
N VAL A 386 -8.50 -9.15 21.14
CA VAL A 386 -7.69 -7.98 21.51
C VAL A 386 -6.56 -7.77 20.50
N ASN A 387 -5.84 -8.84 20.14
CA ASN A 387 -4.76 -8.77 19.14
C ASN A 387 -5.33 -8.74 17.73
N SER A 388 -6.02 -7.66 17.38
CA SER A 388 -6.56 -7.43 16.03
C SER A 388 -6.56 -5.95 15.68
N VAL A 389 -6.72 -5.66 14.38
CA VAL A 389 -6.93 -4.32 13.83
C VAL A 389 -8.33 -4.27 13.23
N ALA A 390 -9.16 -3.37 13.72
CA ALA A 390 -10.53 -3.18 13.25
C ALA A 390 -10.61 -2.08 12.19
N TYR A 391 -11.35 -2.36 11.13
CA TYR A 391 -11.64 -1.46 10.00
C TYR A 391 -13.13 -1.36 9.79
N THR A 392 -13.64 -0.23 9.32
CA THR A 392 -14.96 -0.16 8.72
C THR A 392 -15.00 -0.91 7.40
N GLY A 393 -14.06 -0.62 6.53
CA GLY A 393 -13.72 -1.26 5.28
C GLY A 393 -12.23 -1.02 5.00
N THR A 394 -11.68 -1.71 4.00
CA THR A 394 -10.33 -1.49 3.46
C THR A 394 -10.39 -0.64 2.19
N HIS A 395 -9.26 -0.49 1.49
CA HIS A 395 -9.22 0.13 0.16
C HIS A 395 -9.97 -0.68 -0.93
N ASP A 396 -10.22 -1.97 -0.70
CA ASP A 396 -10.94 -2.87 -1.61
C ASP A 396 -12.44 -2.92 -1.36
N ASN A 397 -12.87 -2.48 -0.18
CA ASN A 397 -14.27 -2.45 0.19
C ASN A 397 -15.00 -1.23 -0.42
N GLU A 398 -16.30 -1.23 -0.29
CA GLU A 398 -17.11 -0.05 -0.52
C GLU A 398 -16.79 1.04 0.52
N THR A 399 -17.28 2.25 0.33
CA THR A 399 -17.38 3.18 1.45
C THR A 399 -18.55 2.79 2.34
N LEU A 400 -18.55 3.12 3.62
CA LEU A 400 -19.69 2.81 4.52
C LEU A 400 -21.04 3.28 3.98
N ALA A 401 -21.08 4.47 3.37
CA ALA A 401 -22.30 5.00 2.78
C ALA A 401 -22.71 4.21 1.51
N GLY A 402 -21.73 3.76 0.71
CA GLY A 402 -21.95 2.90 -0.44
C GLY A 402 -22.43 1.52 -0.03
N TRP A 403 -21.74 0.89 0.92
CA TRP A 403 -22.08 -0.39 1.51
C TRP A 403 -23.50 -0.40 2.07
N TRP A 404 -23.88 0.63 2.84
CA TRP A 404 -25.26 0.77 3.34
C TRP A 404 -26.31 0.76 2.22
N GLY A 405 -26.00 1.40 1.10
CA GLY A 405 -26.89 1.44 -0.07
C GLY A 405 -26.95 0.12 -0.87
N SER A 406 -25.93 -0.75 -0.73
CA SER A 406 -25.80 -2.00 -1.49
C SER A 406 -26.36 -3.23 -0.77
N ILE A 407 -26.40 -3.23 0.58
CA ILE A 407 -26.89 -4.34 1.38
C ILE A 407 -28.42 -4.46 1.36
N SER A 408 -28.92 -5.67 1.60
CA SER A 408 -30.35 -5.96 1.62
C SER A 408 -31.09 -5.25 2.77
N LYS A 409 -32.40 -5.15 2.67
CA LYS A 409 -33.23 -4.56 3.73
C LYS A 409 -33.18 -5.36 5.03
N ASP A 410 -32.97 -6.66 4.96
CA ASP A 410 -32.82 -7.52 6.13
C ASP A 410 -31.47 -7.25 6.83
N GLU A 411 -30.40 -7.07 6.06
CA GLU A 411 -29.09 -6.68 6.60
C GLU A 411 -29.08 -5.25 7.16
N GLN A 412 -29.76 -4.31 6.51
CA GLN A 412 -29.96 -2.96 7.05
C GLN A 412 -30.71 -3.01 8.39
N LYS A 413 -31.76 -3.84 8.49
CA LYS A 413 -32.53 -4.05 9.72
C LYS A 413 -31.65 -4.66 10.80
N LEU A 414 -30.95 -5.76 10.50
CA LEU A 414 -30.02 -6.42 11.42
C LEU A 414 -28.96 -5.44 11.96
N THR A 415 -28.37 -4.64 11.06
CA THR A 415 -27.39 -3.61 11.43
C THR A 415 -27.98 -2.59 12.40
N ARG A 416 -29.19 -2.09 12.14
CA ARG A 416 -29.89 -1.14 13.02
C ARG A 416 -30.20 -1.72 14.37
N GLU A 417 -30.68 -2.96 14.41
CA GLU A 417 -30.97 -3.69 15.66
C GLU A 417 -29.69 -3.92 16.47
N TYR A 418 -28.61 -4.31 15.82
CA TYR A 418 -27.29 -4.49 16.46
C TYR A 418 -26.72 -3.18 17.03
N LEU A 419 -26.90 -2.07 16.32
CA LEU A 419 -26.51 -0.74 16.79
C LEU A 419 -27.40 -0.25 17.94
N CYS A 420 -28.57 -0.83 18.15
CA CYS A 420 -29.64 -0.26 18.97
C CYS A 420 -30.01 1.16 18.57
N ASP A 421 -29.93 1.47 17.27
CA ASP A 421 -30.14 2.80 16.70
C ASP A 421 -31.04 2.74 15.45
N THR A 422 -32.29 3.08 15.63
CA THR A 422 -33.30 3.18 14.56
C THR A 422 -33.57 4.62 14.12
N TYR A 423 -32.95 5.62 14.75
CA TYR A 423 -33.27 7.03 14.61
C TYR A 423 -32.26 7.81 13.78
N THR A 424 -30.98 7.44 13.79
CA THR A 424 -29.95 8.14 13.03
C THR A 424 -30.27 8.14 11.53
N PRO A 425 -30.32 9.33 10.87
CA PRO A 425 -30.54 9.42 9.44
C PRO A 425 -29.47 8.63 8.66
N GLU A 426 -29.86 8.04 7.52
CA GLU A 426 -28.93 7.25 6.69
C GLU A 426 -27.67 8.02 6.29
N ALA A 427 -27.80 9.31 6.00
CA ALA A 427 -26.65 10.18 5.65
C ALA A 427 -25.64 10.38 6.80
N GLU A 428 -25.98 9.99 8.03
CA GLU A 428 -25.12 10.11 9.22
C GLU A 428 -24.75 8.76 9.86
N LEU A 429 -25.15 7.64 9.24
CA LEU A 429 -24.91 6.29 9.77
C LEU A 429 -23.42 5.91 9.88
N ASN A 430 -22.55 6.56 9.12
CA ASN A 430 -21.12 6.39 9.27
C ASN A 430 -20.68 6.64 10.73
N LYS A 431 -21.27 7.59 11.43
CA LYS A 431 -20.89 7.96 12.82
C LYS A 431 -21.14 6.85 13.84
N PRO A 432 -22.37 6.26 13.97
CA PRO A 432 -22.58 5.14 14.87
C PRO A 432 -21.84 3.87 14.45
N LEU A 433 -21.66 3.60 13.14
CA LEU A 433 -20.88 2.46 12.64
C LEU A 433 -19.39 2.59 12.99
N ILE A 434 -18.79 3.76 12.81
CA ILE A 434 -17.42 4.04 13.27
C ILE A 434 -17.32 3.90 14.80
N SER A 435 -18.29 4.45 15.55
CA SER A 435 -18.33 4.33 17.01
C SER A 435 -18.41 2.88 17.44
N LEU A 436 -19.11 2.03 16.70
CA LEU A 436 -19.25 0.60 16.98
C LEU A 436 -17.89 -0.11 16.98
N ILE A 437 -17.04 0.09 15.98
CA ILE A 437 -15.72 -0.55 15.94
C ILE A 437 -14.72 0.14 16.86
N MET A 438 -14.82 1.46 17.05
CA MET A 438 -13.97 2.19 18.00
C MET A 438 -14.13 1.71 19.45
N ARG A 439 -15.31 1.25 19.85
CA ARG A 439 -15.57 0.66 21.18
C ARG A 439 -15.20 -0.81 21.31
N SER A 440 -14.89 -1.51 20.19
CA SER A 440 -14.52 -2.93 20.21
C SER A 440 -13.26 -3.21 21.04
N ALA A 441 -12.97 -4.49 21.30
CA ALA A 441 -11.77 -4.91 22.02
C ALA A 441 -10.48 -4.81 21.19
N ALA A 442 -10.58 -4.66 19.87
CA ALA A 442 -9.44 -4.60 18.97
C ALA A 442 -8.36 -3.61 19.46
N LYS A 443 -7.09 -4.03 19.38
CA LYS A 443 -5.93 -3.21 19.79
C LYS A 443 -5.87 -1.91 18.99
N TRP A 444 -5.99 -1.99 17.68
CA TRP A 444 -5.99 -0.84 16.79
C TRP A 444 -7.31 -0.72 16.03
N CYS A 445 -7.65 0.50 15.64
CA CYS A 445 -8.83 0.79 14.84
C CYS A 445 -8.44 1.79 13.77
N VAL A 446 -8.51 1.38 12.51
CA VAL A 446 -8.11 2.21 11.35
C VAL A 446 -9.32 2.43 10.45
N ILE A 447 -9.65 3.69 10.21
CA ILE A 447 -10.85 4.09 9.44
C ILE A 447 -10.43 4.73 8.13
N PRO A 448 -10.97 4.30 6.97
CA PRO A 448 -10.81 5.04 5.72
C PRO A 448 -11.31 6.48 5.84
N MET A 449 -10.56 7.41 5.27
CA MET A 449 -10.92 8.84 5.32
C MET A 449 -12.28 9.11 4.70
N GLN A 450 -12.66 8.36 3.66
CA GLN A 450 -13.95 8.44 3.01
C GLN A 450 -15.12 8.19 3.98
N ASP A 451 -14.95 7.26 4.92
CA ASP A 451 -15.97 6.88 5.87
C ASP A 451 -16.18 7.96 6.94
N TYR A 452 -15.11 8.59 7.41
CA TYR A 452 -15.23 9.77 8.26
C TYR A 452 -15.95 10.94 7.56
N LEU A 453 -15.74 11.07 6.24
CA LEU A 453 -16.37 12.10 5.42
C LEU A 453 -17.82 11.75 5.03
N GLY A 454 -18.27 10.51 5.23
CA GLY A 454 -19.59 10.03 4.80
C GLY A 454 -19.77 10.02 3.28
N LEU A 455 -18.70 9.72 2.53
CA LEU A 455 -18.72 9.71 1.06
C LEU A 455 -19.29 8.41 0.51
N ASP A 456 -19.94 8.49 -0.64
CA ASP A 456 -20.51 7.33 -1.37
C ASP A 456 -19.46 6.61 -2.23
N ASN A 457 -19.86 5.54 -2.92
CA ASN A 457 -19.02 4.69 -3.78
C ASN A 457 -18.35 5.41 -4.97
N LYS A 458 -18.74 6.65 -5.29
CA LYS A 458 -17.99 7.47 -6.26
C LYS A 458 -16.58 7.82 -5.75
N CYS A 459 -16.39 7.71 -4.45
CA CYS A 459 -15.13 7.94 -3.76
C CYS A 459 -14.44 6.64 -3.33
N ARG A 460 -14.94 5.48 -3.74
CA ARG A 460 -14.31 4.17 -3.51
C ARG A 460 -12.92 4.15 -4.12
N MET A 461 -11.97 3.52 -3.42
CA MET A 461 -10.58 3.48 -3.83
C MET A 461 -10.35 2.44 -4.93
N ASN A 462 -10.79 1.21 -4.68
CA ASN A 462 -10.64 0.09 -5.59
C ASN A 462 -11.92 -0.76 -5.65
N THR A 463 -12.25 -1.21 -6.85
CA THR A 463 -13.23 -2.28 -7.07
C THR A 463 -12.45 -3.47 -7.62
N PRO A 464 -12.23 -4.53 -6.83
CA PRO A 464 -11.49 -5.70 -7.27
C PRO A 464 -11.97 -6.26 -8.61
N SER A 465 -11.06 -6.82 -9.39
CA SER A 465 -11.32 -7.37 -10.73
C SER A 465 -11.78 -6.36 -11.78
N THR A 466 -11.55 -5.05 -11.57
CA THR A 466 -11.82 -3.99 -12.55
C THR A 466 -10.56 -3.16 -12.84
N VAL A 467 -10.50 -2.56 -14.02
CA VAL A 467 -9.37 -1.73 -14.46
C VAL A 467 -9.86 -0.37 -14.98
N GLY A 468 -9.05 0.67 -14.80
CA GLY A 468 -9.26 1.99 -15.41
C GLY A 468 -10.07 2.99 -14.59
N THR A 469 -10.80 2.54 -13.55
CA THR A 469 -11.61 3.41 -12.68
C THR A 469 -11.04 3.55 -11.27
N ASN A 470 -10.13 2.68 -10.87
CA ASN A 470 -9.60 2.55 -9.52
C ASN A 470 -8.46 3.55 -9.22
N TRP A 471 -8.13 3.71 -7.93
CA TRP A 471 -6.98 4.45 -7.40
C TRP A 471 -6.98 5.95 -7.70
N LYS A 472 -8.13 6.52 -8.07
CA LYS A 472 -8.25 7.89 -8.58
C LYS A 472 -8.76 8.91 -7.57
N TRP A 473 -9.40 8.45 -6.48
CA TRP A 473 -10.01 9.37 -5.51
C TRP A 473 -8.97 10.23 -4.81
N ARG A 474 -9.30 11.53 -4.66
CA ARG A 474 -8.52 12.51 -3.89
C ARG A 474 -9.42 13.33 -3.01
N ILE A 475 -8.96 13.60 -1.80
CA ILE A 475 -9.60 14.54 -0.89
C ILE A 475 -9.41 15.99 -1.41
N ARG A 476 -10.39 16.82 -1.17
CA ARG A 476 -10.25 18.27 -1.41
C ARG A 476 -9.77 18.94 -0.14
N LYS A 477 -8.95 20.00 -0.27
CA LYS A 477 -8.36 20.71 0.88
C LYS A 477 -9.41 21.19 1.91
N ASN A 478 -10.57 21.64 1.46
CA ASN A 478 -11.65 22.11 2.32
C ASN A 478 -12.39 20.99 3.08
N GLN A 479 -12.19 19.72 2.73
CA GLN A 479 -12.79 18.58 3.44
C GLN A 479 -12.01 18.22 4.72
N LEU A 480 -10.72 18.56 4.82
CA LEU A 480 -9.94 18.48 6.05
C LEU A 480 -10.28 19.63 7.00
N SER A 481 -11.54 19.73 7.37
CA SER A 481 -12.05 20.86 8.19
C SER A 481 -11.71 20.68 9.67
N VAL A 482 -11.61 21.79 10.39
CA VAL A 482 -11.45 21.81 11.85
C VAL A 482 -12.66 21.15 12.54
N LYS A 483 -13.86 21.25 11.96
CA LYS A 483 -15.06 20.59 12.49
C LYS A 483 -14.88 19.08 12.49
N LEU A 484 -14.54 18.48 11.33
CA LEU A 484 -14.30 17.05 11.21
C LEU A 484 -13.17 16.58 12.13
N GLN A 485 -12.08 17.35 12.21
CA GLN A 485 -10.97 17.08 13.10
C GLN A 485 -11.41 16.95 14.57
N LYS A 486 -12.25 17.88 15.05
CA LYS A 486 -12.80 17.84 16.40
C LYS A 486 -13.78 16.69 16.63
N GLU A 487 -14.57 16.31 15.62
CA GLU A 487 -15.48 15.17 15.70
C GLU A 487 -14.68 13.86 15.82
N ILE A 488 -13.62 13.69 15.03
CA ILE A 488 -12.73 12.52 15.11
C ILE A 488 -11.99 12.50 16.46
N HIS A 489 -11.46 13.62 16.90
CA HIS A 489 -10.83 13.72 18.22
C HIS A 489 -11.77 13.27 19.33
N ALA A 490 -13.01 13.75 19.32
CA ALA A 490 -13.99 13.41 20.36
C ALA A 490 -14.35 11.92 20.41
N VAL A 491 -14.48 11.25 19.26
CA VAL A 491 -14.75 9.81 19.22
C VAL A 491 -13.52 9.00 19.62
N THR A 492 -12.32 9.43 19.24
CA THR A 492 -11.04 8.83 19.61
C THR A 492 -10.82 8.90 21.13
N LEU A 493 -11.06 10.06 21.72
CA LEU A 493 -10.98 10.28 23.17
C LEU A 493 -12.01 9.41 23.92
N ARG A 494 -13.26 9.40 23.48
CA ARG A 494 -14.38 8.68 24.10
C ARG A 494 -14.07 7.20 24.28
N TYR A 495 -13.38 6.58 23.34
CA TYR A 495 -13.10 5.15 23.35
C TYR A 495 -11.66 4.80 23.77
N GLY A 496 -10.93 5.76 24.36
CA GLY A 496 -9.60 5.54 24.93
C GLY A 496 -8.52 5.18 23.91
N ARG A 497 -8.59 5.79 22.70
CA ARG A 497 -7.66 5.51 21.58
C ARG A 497 -6.80 6.73 21.22
N MET A 498 -6.73 7.72 22.11
CA MET A 498 -6.00 8.96 21.89
C MET A 498 -4.49 8.76 21.78
N ASN A 499 -3.89 9.49 20.87
CA ASN A 499 -2.45 9.71 20.86
C ASN A 499 -2.05 10.69 21.97
N TRP A 500 -1.44 10.15 23.04
CA TRP A 500 -0.97 10.92 24.19
C TRP A 500 0.51 11.33 24.09
N THR A 501 1.15 11.13 22.95
CA THR A 501 2.52 11.58 22.74
C THR A 501 2.56 13.10 22.83
N GLU A 502 3.34 13.64 23.74
CA GLU A 502 3.54 15.09 23.87
C GLU A 502 4.33 15.60 22.67
N ASP A 503 3.97 16.82 22.20
CA ASP A 503 4.74 17.50 21.17
C ASP A 503 6.01 18.04 21.84
N VAL A 504 7.18 17.58 21.42
CA VAL A 504 8.46 17.97 22.04
C VAL A 504 8.69 19.51 21.92
N GLU A 505 8.08 20.16 20.93
CA GLU A 505 8.12 21.61 20.76
C GLU A 505 7.17 22.35 21.71
N GLU A 506 5.96 21.83 21.94
CA GLU A 506 5.02 22.42 22.93
C GLU A 506 5.52 22.27 24.36
N ALA A 507 6.17 21.12 24.68
CA ALA A 507 6.79 20.94 25.98
C ALA A 507 7.97 21.90 26.21
N ALA A 508 8.80 22.15 25.19
CA ALA A 508 9.91 23.08 25.27
C ALA A 508 9.50 24.56 25.29
N GLU A 509 8.31 24.91 24.77
CA GLU A 509 7.74 26.25 24.88
C GLU A 509 7.01 26.50 26.20
N ALA A 510 6.46 25.44 26.81
CA ALA A 510 5.80 25.53 28.12
C ALA A 510 6.81 25.65 29.30
N GLU A 511 8.06 25.26 29.07
CA GLU A 511 9.17 25.40 30.04
C GLU A 511 9.92 26.73 29.90
N LYS A 512 9.59 27.59 28.93
CA LYS A 512 10.12 28.95 28.75
C LYS A 512 9.14 30.01 29.21
#